data_9b67ccf7e80004f29e14a4c0537a6539
#
_entry.id   9b67ccf7e80004f29e14a4c0537a6539
#
_cell.length_a   1.000
_cell.length_b   1.000
_cell.length_c   1.000
_cell.angle_alpha   90.00
_cell.angle_beta   90.00
_cell.angle_gamma   90.00
#
_symmetry.space_group_name_H-M   'P 1'
#
loop_
_entity.id
_entity.type
_entity.pdbx_description
1 polymer ?
#
loop_
_entity_poly.entity_id
_entity_poly.type
_entity_poly.pdbx_seq_one_letter_code
_entity_poly.pdbx_strand_id
1 'polypeptide(L)'
;ASGPLAAGSVPKEVTWDGLDKRKFFVVGAGMFSCVTCALYPLTVIKTRQMVDGSVPGGGKPPPALSIVRDIVKERGIPGLYRGFGTIVVGTLPIRFVYLSTLEVVKARARTVCEALDLPPMAHGIADAAGGATASMCSQVLGVPVDIISQRQMVQGVAVRAASGEGTVRLQGYRNGVYALRTIVRTEGVRGLYRGFGASIATLVPGSAIWWGFF
;
A
#
# COMPACT_ATOMS: atom_id res chain seq x y z
N ALA A 1 10.97 -59.22 -11.18
CA ALA A 1 11.69 -58.11 -11.80
C ALA A 1 10.89 -56.82 -11.50
N SER A 2 11.21 -56.21 -10.39
CA SER A 2 10.65 -54.90 -9.98
C SER A 2 11.67 -53.82 -10.34
N GLY A 3 11.34 -53.03 -11.37
CA GLY A 3 12.12 -51.88 -11.80
C GLY A 3 12.04 -50.75 -10.75
N PRO A 4 13.09 -49.96 -10.57
CA PRO A 4 13.07 -48.84 -9.63
C PRO A 4 12.14 -47.77 -10.12
N LEU A 5 11.21 -47.35 -9.23
CA LEU A 5 10.37 -46.16 -9.41
C LEU A 5 11.26 -44.92 -9.62
N ALA A 6 11.08 -44.26 -10.75
CA ALA A 6 11.79 -43.03 -11.08
C ALA A 6 11.55 -42.02 -9.97
N ALA A 7 12.62 -41.66 -9.26
CA ALA A 7 12.62 -40.56 -8.32
C ALA A 7 12.24 -39.29 -9.06
N GLY A 8 11.05 -38.78 -8.75
CA GLY A 8 10.57 -37.52 -9.27
C GLY A 8 11.60 -36.42 -8.99
N SER A 9 12.06 -35.76 -10.04
CA SER A 9 12.98 -34.65 -9.95
C SER A 9 12.38 -33.57 -9.03
N VAL A 10 12.97 -33.43 -7.86
CA VAL A 10 12.68 -32.30 -6.96
C VAL A 10 12.87 -31.02 -7.79
N PRO A 11 11.90 -30.11 -7.84
CA PRO A 11 12.07 -28.87 -8.57
C PRO A 11 13.34 -28.19 -8.05
N LYS A 12 14.27 -27.88 -8.95
CA LYS A 12 15.48 -27.14 -8.61
C LYS A 12 15.06 -25.88 -7.88
N GLU A 13 15.40 -25.75 -6.61
CA GLU A 13 15.23 -24.52 -5.88
C GLU A 13 15.91 -23.41 -6.67
N VAL A 14 15.13 -22.38 -6.99
CA VAL A 14 15.63 -21.22 -7.74
C VAL A 14 16.54 -20.44 -6.81
N THR A 15 17.84 -20.71 -6.91
CA THR A 15 18.85 -20.02 -6.11
C THR A 15 19.02 -18.59 -6.63
N TRP A 16 19.12 -17.64 -5.75
CA TRP A 16 19.27 -16.20 -6.06
C TRP A 16 20.44 -15.88 -7.00
N ASP A 17 21.50 -16.69 -6.98
CA ASP A 17 22.69 -16.51 -7.81
C ASP A 17 22.49 -16.95 -9.27
N GLY A 18 21.49 -17.81 -9.53
CA GLY A 18 21.12 -18.25 -10.88
C GLY A 18 20.04 -17.39 -11.54
N LEU A 19 19.46 -16.44 -10.80
CA LEU A 19 18.37 -15.60 -11.29
C LEU A 19 18.95 -14.34 -11.94
N ASP A 20 18.56 -14.07 -13.18
CA ASP A 20 18.87 -12.79 -13.84
C ASP A 20 18.12 -11.66 -13.13
N LYS A 21 18.78 -11.05 -12.14
CA LYS A 21 18.20 -10.06 -11.24
C LYS A 21 17.50 -8.93 -12.00
N ARG A 22 18.06 -8.51 -13.13
CA ARG A 22 17.49 -7.45 -13.96
C ARG A 22 16.15 -7.89 -14.57
N LYS A 23 16.07 -9.09 -15.13
CA LYS A 23 14.83 -9.63 -15.69
C LYS A 23 13.78 -9.85 -14.62
N PHE A 24 14.17 -10.38 -13.47
CA PHE A 24 13.28 -10.60 -12.33
C PHE A 24 12.64 -9.29 -11.85
N PHE A 25 13.43 -8.23 -11.67
CA PHE A 25 12.91 -6.93 -11.26
C PHE A 25 12.04 -6.29 -12.33
N VAL A 26 12.42 -6.34 -13.60
CA VAL A 26 11.63 -5.77 -14.69
C VAL A 26 10.31 -6.50 -14.88
N VAL A 27 10.33 -7.82 -14.90
CA VAL A 27 9.10 -8.64 -15.03
C VAL A 27 8.21 -8.48 -13.79
N GLY A 28 8.79 -8.54 -12.59
CA GLY A 28 8.04 -8.35 -11.34
C GLY A 28 7.40 -6.95 -11.24
N ALA A 29 8.14 -5.90 -11.59
CA ALA A 29 7.61 -4.54 -11.62
C ALA A 29 6.52 -4.39 -12.70
N GLY A 30 6.72 -5.01 -13.87
CA GLY A 30 5.72 -5.02 -14.94
C GLY A 30 4.42 -5.72 -14.53
N MET A 31 4.51 -6.92 -13.97
CA MET A 31 3.36 -7.67 -13.47
C MET A 31 2.63 -6.90 -12.36
N PHE A 32 3.38 -6.36 -11.39
CA PHE A 32 2.79 -5.54 -10.33
C PHE A 32 2.06 -4.31 -10.88
N SER A 33 2.66 -3.63 -11.85
CA SER A 33 2.05 -2.46 -12.50
C SER A 33 0.78 -2.83 -13.26
N CYS A 34 0.75 -3.98 -13.96
CA CYS A 34 -0.43 -4.47 -14.66
C CYS A 34 -1.58 -4.78 -13.69
N VAL A 35 -1.30 -5.52 -12.62
CA VAL A 35 -2.30 -5.85 -11.59
C VAL A 35 -2.80 -4.56 -10.91
N THR A 36 -1.90 -3.66 -10.55
CA THR A 36 -2.26 -2.37 -9.95
C THR A 36 -3.13 -1.55 -10.91
N CYS A 37 -2.78 -1.49 -12.19
CA CYS A 37 -3.55 -0.79 -13.20
C CYS A 37 -4.97 -1.37 -13.33
N ALA A 38 -5.12 -2.68 -13.33
CA ALA A 38 -6.42 -3.34 -13.43
C ALA A 38 -7.31 -3.12 -12.19
N LEU A 39 -6.71 -3.12 -10.99
CA LEU A 39 -7.44 -2.95 -9.73
C LEU A 39 -7.61 -1.49 -9.30
N TYR A 40 -6.88 -0.57 -9.92
CA TYR A 40 -6.88 0.85 -9.54
C TYR A 40 -8.26 1.51 -9.59
N PRO A 41 -9.10 1.30 -10.62
CA PRO A 41 -10.45 1.85 -10.67
C PRO A 41 -11.29 1.46 -9.44
N LEU A 42 -11.17 0.22 -8.97
CA LEU A 42 -11.87 -0.24 -7.76
C LEU A 42 -11.43 0.52 -6.51
N THR A 43 -10.12 0.80 -6.40
CA THR A 43 -9.57 1.60 -5.29
C THR A 43 -10.12 3.02 -5.30
N VAL A 44 -10.21 3.66 -6.47
CA VAL A 44 -10.78 5.00 -6.62
C VAL A 44 -12.26 5.02 -6.23
N ILE A 45 -13.04 4.04 -6.68
CA ILE A 45 -14.46 3.92 -6.34
C ILE A 45 -14.62 3.74 -4.82
N LYS A 46 -13.88 2.81 -4.22
CA LYS A 46 -13.89 2.57 -2.76
C LYS A 46 -13.56 3.84 -1.97
N THR A 47 -12.51 4.55 -2.36
CA THR A 47 -12.08 5.78 -1.67
C THR A 47 -13.17 6.87 -1.75
N ARG A 48 -13.83 7.02 -2.90
CA ARG A 48 -14.95 7.95 -3.06
C ARG A 48 -16.16 7.54 -2.22
N GLN A 49 -16.53 6.26 -2.21
CA GLN A 49 -17.62 5.76 -1.36
C GLN A 49 -17.38 6.04 0.13
N MET A 50 -16.12 5.88 0.59
CA MET A 50 -15.76 6.18 1.97
C MET A 50 -15.95 7.66 2.31
N VAL A 51 -15.59 8.57 1.41
CA VAL A 51 -15.76 10.01 1.63
C VAL A 51 -17.23 10.38 1.66
N ASP A 52 -18.04 9.89 0.71
CA ASP A 52 -19.48 10.16 0.67
C ASP A 52 -20.20 9.57 1.89
N GLY A 53 -19.81 8.38 2.36
CA GLY A 53 -20.39 7.74 3.54
C GLY A 53 -19.95 8.35 4.88
N SER A 54 -18.88 9.15 4.90
CA SER A 54 -18.35 9.79 6.11
C SER A 54 -19.02 11.15 6.43
N VAL A 55 -19.91 11.64 5.57
CA VAL A 55 -20.58 12.92 5.77
C VAL A 55 -21.71 12.77 6.80
N PRO A 56 -21.71 13.54 7.91
CA PRO A 56 -22.80 13.52 8.88
C PRO A 56 -24.14 13.90 8.21
N GLY A 57 -25.14 13.04 8.33
CA GLY A 57 -26.45 13.22 7.66
C GLY A 57 -26.47 12.76 6.19
N GLY A 58 -25.39 12.20 5.68
CA GLY A 58 -25.35 11.51 4.41
C GLY A 58 -26.12 10.17 4.51
N GLY A 59 -27.01 9.93 3.53
CA GLY A 59 -27.71 8.66 3.40
C GLY A 59 -26.75 7.51 3.09
N LYS A 60 -27.30 6.32 2.75
CA LYS A 60 -26.52 5.17 2.27
C LYS A 60 -25.49 5.62 1.22
N PRO A 61 -24.22 5.13 1.32
CA PRO A 61 -23.21 5.46 0.32
C PRO A 61 -23.75 5.13 -1.09
N PRO A 62 -23.47 5.98 -2.07
CA PRO A 62 -23.98 5.77 -3.42
C PRO A 62 -23.46 4.45 -3.99
N PRO A 63 -24.23 3.75 -4.82
CA PRO A 63 -23.80 2.51 -5.44
C PRO A 63 -22.56 2.77 -6.31
N ALA A 64 -21.63 1.79 -6.33
CA ALA A 64 -20.37 1.90 -7.07
C ALA A 64 -20.56 2.32 -8.54
N LEU A 65 -21.63 1.83 -9.16
CA LEU A 65 -21.95 2.10 -10.56
C LEU A 65 -22.32 3.58 -10.82
N SER A 66 -23.02 4.24 -9.88
CA SER A 66 -23.31 5.67 -10.00
C SER A 66 -22.04 6.50 -9.94
N ILE A 67 -21.11 6.16 -9.03
CA ILE A 67 -19.80 6.84 -8.91
C ILE A 67 -19.00 6.71 -10.20
N VAL A 68 -18.95 5.51 -10.79
CA VAL A 68 -18.29 5.30 -12.09
C VAL A 68 -18.90 6.17 -13.16
N ARG A 69 -20.24 6.17 -13.27
CA ARG A 69 -20.96 6.97 -14.25
C ARG A 69 -20.70 8.48 -14.10
N ASP A 70 -20.66 8.97 -12.88
CA ASP A 70 -20.38 10.37 -12.57
C ASP A 70 -18.94 10.75 -12.91
N ILE A 71 -17.96 9.91 -12.56
CA ILE A 71 -16.56 10.13 -12.94
C ILE A 71 -16.40 10.17 -14.46
N VAL A 72 -16.99 9.20 -15.15
CA VAL A 72 -16.88 9.09 -16.62
C VAL A 72 -17.59 10.26 -17.30
N LYS A 73 -18.73 10.74 -16.78
CA LYS A 73 -19.44 11.92 -17.31
C LYS A 73 -18.67 13.22 -17.08
N GLU A 74 -18.06 13.40 -15.90
CA GLU A 74 -17.36 14.65 -15.58
C GLU A 74 -15.97 14.74 -16.18
N ARG A 75 -15.24 13.63 -16.28
CA ARG A 75 -13.78 13.61 -16.55
C ARG A 75 -13.32 12.54 -17.52
N GLY A 76 -14.22 11.72 -18.01
CA GLY A 76 -13.89 10.57 -18.85
C GLY A 76 -13.17 9.44 -18.10
N ILE A 77 -12.72 8.44 -18.86
CA ILE A 77 -11.96 7.28 -18.34
C ILE A 77 -10.69 7.68 -17.57
N PRO A 78 -9.90 8.72 -17.97
CA PRO A 78 -8.72 9.14 -17.21
C PRO A 78 -9.04 9.57 -15.76
N GLY A 79 -10.28 9.95 -15.46
CA GLY A 79 -10.73 10.27 -14.11
C GLY A 79 -10.60 9.11 -13.13
N LEU A 80 -10.74 7.84 -13.62
CA LEU A 80 -10.60 6.62 -12.83
C LEU A 80 -9.15 6.27 -12.50
N TYR A 81 -8.18 6.88 -13.18
CA TYR A 81 -6.74 6.65 -12.97
C TYR A 81 -6.05 7.83 -12.27
N ARG A 82 -6.81 8.74 -11.70
CA ARG A 82 -6.26 9.90 -11.03
C ARG A 82 -5.56 9.51 -9.73
N GLY A 83 -4.29 9.94 -9.58
CA GLY A 83 -3.44 9.53 -8.47
C GLY A 83 -2.62 8.25 -8.74
N PHE A 84 -2.89 7.52 -9.83
CA PHE A 84 -2.17 6.30 -10.19
C PHE A 84 -0.64 6.51 -10.25
N GLY A 85 -0.20 7.55 -10.95
CA GLY A 85 1.23 7.89 -11.02
C GLY A 85 1.86 8.14 -9.65
N THR A 86 1.14 8.77 -8.73
CA THR A 86 1.60 9.03 -7.37
C THR A 86 1.82 7.72 -6.60
N ILE A 87 0.90 6.77 -6.71
CA ILE A 87 1.03 5.45 -6.08
C ILE A 87 2.18 4.66 -6.69
N VAL A 88 2.25 4.56 -8.01
CA VAL A 88 3.30 3.77 -8.69
C VAL A 88 4.69 4.29 -8.33
N VAL A 89 4.91 5.60 -8.45
CA VAL A 89 6.20 6.21 -8.12
C VAL A 89 6.51 6.12 -6.62
N GLY A 90 5.50 6.32 -5.76
CA GLY A 90 5.67 6.25 -4.30
C GLY A 90 5.89 4.83 -3.79
N THR A 91 5.32 3.81 -4.43
CA THR A 91 5.42 2.42 -3.96
C THR A 91 6.85 1.87 -4.04
N LEU A 92 7.64 2.27 -5.04
CA LEU A 92 9.02 1.78 -5.20
C LEU A 92 9.91 2.08 -3.98
N PRO A 93 10.05 3.34 -3.51
CA PRO A 93 10.86 3.64 -2.33
C PRO A 93 10.30 3.01 -1.05
N ILE A 94 8.98 2.92 -0.92
CA ILE A 94 8.33 2.26 0.23
C ILE A 94 8.72 0.78 0.30
N ARG A 95 8.66 0.08 -0.84
CA ARG A 95 9.05 -1.33 -0.95
C ARG A 95 10.53 -1.54 -0.64
N PHE A 96 11.39 -0.65 -1.14
CA PHE A 96 12.82 -0.69 -0.85
C PHE A 96 13.09 -0.57 0.66
N VAL A 97 12.51 0.43 1.31
CA VAL A 97 12.64 0.62 2.76
C VAL A 97 12.12 -0.58 3.55
N TYR A 98 10.95 -1.12 3.15
CA TYR A 98 10.36 -2.29 3.79
C TYR A 98 11.30 -3.50 3.74
N LEU A 99 11.76 -3.87 2.53
CA LEU A 99 12.60 -5.06 2.33
C LEU A 99 13.96 -4.90 2.99
N SER A 100 14.60 -3.73 2.84
CA SER A 100 15.90 -3.47 3.47
C SER A 100 15.83 -3.53 4.99
N THR A 101 14.79 -2.94 5.59
CA THR A 101 14.59 -3.01 7.04
C THR A 101 14.32 -4.43 7.50
N LEU A 102 13.48 -5.16 6.77
CA LEU A 102 13.15 -6.54 7.06
C LEU A 102 14.40 -7.43 7.08
N GLU A 103 15.23 -7.33 6.03
CA GLU A 103 16.47 -8.13 5.93
C GLU A 103 17.45 -7.78 7.04
N VAL A 104 17.68 -6.51 7.31
CA VAL A 104 18.61 -6.06 8.37
C VAL A 104 18.13 -6.55 9.73
N VAL A 105 16.86 -6.39 10.07
CA VAL A 105 16.33 -6.80 11.37
C VAL A 105 16.35 -8.31 11.52
N LYS A 106 15.93 -9.06 10.49
CA LYS A 106 15.98 -10.54 10.51
C LYS A 106 17.40 -11.06 10.63
N ALA A 107 18.36 -10.52 9.88
CA ALA A 107 19.74 -10.92 9.95
C ALA A 107 20.32 -10.71 11.37
N ARG A 108 20.08 -9.54 11.96
CA ARG A 108 20.53 -9.26 13.34
C ARG A 108 19.84 -10.14 14.37
N ALA A 109 18.52 -10.33 14.25
CA ALA A 109 17.76 -11.16 15.16
C ALA A 109 18.22 -12.62 15.13
N ARG A 110 18.47 -13.18 13.94
CA ARG A 110 18.99 -14.55 13.77
C ARG A 110 20.37 -14.70 14.40
N THR A 111 21.29 -13.78 14.16
CA THR A 111 22.64 -13.79 14.80
C THR A 111 22.54 -13.82 16.32
N VAL A 112 21.60 -13.06 16.90
CA VAL A 112 21.37 -13.06 18.35
C VAL A 112 20.76 -14.38 18.84
N CYS A 113 19.79 -14.94 18.10
CA CYS A 113 19.18 -16.23 18.45
C CYS A 113 20.21 -17.37 18.41
N GLU A 114 21.08 -17.37 17.40
CA GLU A 114 22.15 -18.37 17.26
C GLU A 114 23.22 -18.23 18.37
N ALA A 115 23.61 -16.99 18.68
CA ALA A 115 24.60 -16.73 19.73
C ALA A 115 24.12 -17.13 21.13
N LEU A 116 22.80 -17.13 21.38
CA LEU A 116 22.19 -17.46 22.65
C LEU A 116 21.61 -18.89 22.68
N ASP A 117 21.81 -19.68 21.63
CA ASP A 117 21.26 -21.06 21.46
C ASP A 117 19.77 -21.16 21.79
N LEU A 118 18.97 -20.23 21.25
CA LEU A 118 17.56 -20.12 21.55
C LEU A 118 16.72 -21.16 20.79
N PRO A 119 15.60 -21.60 21.37
CA PRO A 119 14.72 -22.59 20.74
C PRO A 119 14.12 -22.07 19.42
N PRO A 120 13.69 -22.97 18.50
CA PRO A 120 13.12 -22.59 17.19
C PRO A 120 11.97 -21.58 17.26
N MET A 121 11.21 -21.58 18.36
CA MET A 121 10.13 -20.62 18.57
C MET A 121 10.65 -19.16 18.67
N ALA A 122 11.86 -18.95 19.16
CA ALA A 122 12.47 -17.63 19.24
C ALA A 122 12.77 -17.04 17.85
N HIS A 123 13.08 -17.87 16.87
CA HIS A 123 13.26 -17.45 15.48
C HIS A 123 11.94 -16.90 14.88
N GLY A 124 10.80 -17.56 15.14
CA GLY A 124 9.49 -17.06 14.72
C GLY A 124 9.14 -15.69 15.34
N ILE A 125 9.45 -15.51 16.61
CA ILE A 125 9.27 -14.21 17.31
C ILE A 125 10.20 -13.15 16.71
N ALA A 126 11.44 -13.50 16.42
CA ALA A 126 12.41 -12.63 15.77
C ALA A 126 11.96 -12.19 14.37
N ASP A 127 11.41 -13.11 13.59
CA ASP A 127 10.87 -12.84 12.25
C ASP A 127 9.60 -11.96 12.33
N ALA A 128 8.72 -12.21 13.32
CA ALA A 128 7.57 -11.36 13.60
C ALA A 128 7.97 -9.92 13.96
N ALA A 129 8.97 -9.77 14.84
CA ALA A 129 9.51 -8.46 15.20
C ALA A 129 10.15 -7.75 14.00
N GLY A 130 10.83 -8.50 13.12
CA GLY A 130 11.36 -8.00 11.85
C GLY A 130 10.27 -7.44 10.94
N GLY A 131 9.19 -8.20 10.76
CA GLY A 131 8.04 -7.77 9.97
C GLY A 131 7.33 -6.55 10.53
N ALA A 132 7.14 -6.51 11.85
CA ALA A 132 6.56 -5.36 12.53
C ALA A 132 7.40 -4.09 12.35
N THR A 133 8.72 -4.18 12.59
CA THR A 133 9.65 -3.05 12.46
C THR A 133 9.73 -2.56 11.01
N ALA A 134 9.83 -3.48 10.04
CA ALA A 134 9.86 -3.15 8.62
C ALA A 134 8.57 -2.42 8.18
N SER A 135 7.41 -2.87 8.68
CA SER A 135 6.12 -2.22 8.43
C SER A 135 6.08 -0.80 9.00
N MET A 136 6.53 -0.60 10.24
CA MET A 136 6.58 0.73 10.86
C MET A 136 7.47 1.68 10.08
N CYS A 137 8.68 1.26 9.72
CA CYS A 137 9.62 2.08 8.95
C CYS A 137 9.07 2.45 7.57
N SER A 138 8.45 1.50 6.87
CA SER A 138 7.87 1.75 5.56
C SER A 138 6.67 2.71 5.60
N GLN A 139 5.89 2.73 6.69
CA GLN A 139 4.74 3.62 6.86
C GLN A 139 5.14 5.10 6.98
N VAL A 140 6.37 5.39 7.40
CA VAL A 140 6.87 6.76 7.41
C VAL A 140 6.84 7.39 6.00
N LEU A 141 7.12 6.60 4.97
CA LEU A 141 6.99 7.02 3.56
C LEU A 141 5.61 6.69 2.99
N GLY A 142 5.00 5.60 3.43
CA GLY A 142 3.74 5.10 2.91
C GLY A 142 2.57 6.04 3.17
N VAL A 143 2.39 6.47 4.41
CA VAL A 143 1.27 7.31 4.79
C VAL A 143 1.20 8.64 4.04
N PRO A 144 2.30 9.40 3.85
CA PRO A 144 2.26 10.59 3.00
C PRO A 144 1.84 10.31 1.56
N VAL A 145 2.36 9.23 0.96
CA VAL A 145 2.01 8.85 -0.41
C VAL A 145 0.53 8.48 -0.52
N ASP A 146 0.02 7.71 0.43
CA ASP A 146 -1.38 7.30 0.47
C ASP A 146 -2.32 8.50 0.63
N ILE A 147 -2.02 9.43 1.54
CA ILE A 147 -2.83 10.64 1.73
C ILE A 147 -2.85 11.50 0.48
N ILE A 148 -1.69 11.72 -0.16
CA ILE A 148 -1.63 12.48 -1.40
C ILE A 148 -2.49 11.82 -2.48
N SER A 149 -2.37 10.51 -2.62
CA SER A 149 -3.09 9.72 -3.61
C SER A 149 -4.60 9.73 -3.37
N GLN A 150 -5.02 9.46 -2.13
CA GLN A 150 -6.43 9.50 -1.73
C GLN A 150 -7.05 10.88 -1.98
N ARG A 151 -6.35 11.96 -1.65
CA ARG A 151 -6.82 13.32 -1.94
C ARG A 151 -6.94 13.60 -3.45
N GLN A 152 -6.07 13.00 -4.27
CA GLN A 152 -6.19 13.08 -5.72
C GLN A 152 -7.40 12.29 -6.25
N MET A 153 -7.71 11.13 -5.66
CA MET A 153 -8.86 10.30 -6.05
C MET A 153 -10.20 10.98 -5.79
N VAL A 154 -10.33 11.68 -4.66
CA VAL A 154 -11.59 12.32 -4.23
C VAL A 154 -11.76 13.76 -4.73
N GLN A 155 -10.89 14.24 -5.60
CA GLN A 155 -11.00 15.58 -6.17
C GLN A 155 -12.30 15.82 -6.92
N GLY A 156 -12.89 16.99 -6.66
CA GLY A 156 -14.12 17.42 -7.33
C GLY A 156 -15.36 16.72 -6.80
N VAL A 157 -15.24 15.84 -5.80
CA VAL A 157 -16.41 15.33 -5.08
C VAL A 157 -17.04 16.50 -4.34
N ALA A 158 -18.34 16.69 -4.55
CA ALA A 158 -19.14 17.66 -3.83
C ALA A 158 -19.48 17.06 -2.46
N VAL A 159 -18.85 17.55 -1.41
CA VAL A 159 -19.13 17.13 -0.03
C VAL A 159 -20.04 18.18 0.61
N ARG A 160 -21.04 17.72 1.34
CA ARG A 160 -21.92 18.61 2.10
C ARG A 160 -21.10 19.34 3.17
N ALA A 161 -21.23 20.65 3.24
CA ALA A 161 -20.52 21.44 4.24
C ALA A 161 -20.90 20.98 5.65
N ALA A 162 -19.93 20.95 6.57
CA ALA A 162 -20.17 20.58 7.98
C ALA A 162 -21.19 21.50 8.68
N SER A 163 -21.42 22.71 8.14
CA SER A 163 -22.43 23.66 8.59
C SER A 163 -23.86 23.33 8.13
N GLY A 164 -24.07 22.26 7.36
CA GLY A 164 -25.40 21.85 6.88
C GLY A 164 -25.93 22.65 5.69
N GLU A 165 -25.38 23.81 5.38
CA GLU A 165 -25.78 24.67 4.26
C GLU A 165 -24.70 24.69 3.17
N GLY A 166 -25.05 24.10 2.01
CA GLY A 166 -24.21 24.12 0.81
C GLY A 166 -23.34 22.88 0.58
N THR A 167 -22.89 22.74 -0.66
CA THR A 167 -21.94 21.73 -1.10
C THR A 167 -20.59 22.37 -1.38
N VAL A 168 -19.54 21.88 -0.72
CA VAL A 168 -18.15 22.30 -0.97
C VAL A 168 -17.51 21.26 -1.88
N ARG A 169 -16.98 21.68 -3.02
CA ARG A 169 -16.17 20.82 -3.88
C ARG A 169 -14.76 20.71 -3.31
N LEU A 170 -14.31 19.47 -3.13
CA LEU A 170 -12.94 19.22 -2.69
C LEU A 170 -11.93 19.75 -3.71
N GLN A 171 -10.87 20.36 -3.19
CA GLN A 171 -9.84 21.05 -3.97
C GLN A 171 -9.23 20.14 -5.04
N GLY A 172 -9.06 20.67 -6.24
CA GLY A 172 -8.41 19.98 -7.35
C GLY A 172 -6.88 20.08 -7.26
N TYR A 173 -6.21 18.93 -7.34
CA TYR A 173 -4.74 18.85 -7.39
C TYR A 173 -4.28 18.43 -8.80
N ARG A 174 -3.41 19.21 -9.42
CA ARG A 174 -2.95 18.95 -10.78
C ARG A 174 -2.04 17.70 -10.84
N ASN A 175 -1.09 17.59 -9.91
CA ASN A 175 -0.11 16.51 -9.80
C ASN A 175 0.13 16.14 -8.33
N GLY A 176 0.77 14.97 -8.06
CA GLY A 176 1.14 14.53 -6.71
C GLY A 176 2.05 15.51 -5.98
N VAL A 177 3.02 16.08 -6.67
CA VAL A 177 3.93 17.10 -6.10
C VAL A 177 3.19 18.38 -5.74
N TYR A 178 2.23 18.81 -6.58
CA TYR A 178 1.39 19.96 -6.28
C TYR A 178 0.49 19.69 -5.07
N ALA A 179 -0.08 18.49 -4.98
CA ALA A 179 -0.86 18.06 -3.82
C ALA A 179 -0.02 18.07 -2.54
N LEU A 180 1.18 17.48 -2.56
CA LEU A 180 2.13 17.52 -1.45
C LEU A 180 2.40 18.95 -0.98
N ARG A 181 2.80 19.83 -1.91
CA ARG A 181 3.13 21.23 -1.59
C ARG A 181 1.93 21.99 -1.02
N THR A 182 0.74 21.75 -1.55
CA THR A 182 -0.49 22.39 -1.08
C THR A 182 -0.84 21.92 0.31
N ILE A 183 -0.80 20.60 0.59
CA ILE A 183 -1.10 20.03 1.91
C ILE A 183 -0.11 20.58 2.94
N VAL A 184 1.19 20.59 2.64
CA VAL A 184 2.21 21.12 3.56
C VAL A 184 2.01 22.61 3.83
N ARG A 185 1.56 23.39 2.85
CA ARG A 185 1.31 24.84 3.03
C ARG A 185 0.04 25.13 3.82
N THR A 186 -1.02 24.32 3.63
CA THR A 186 -2.34 24.59 4.25
C THR A 186 -2.52 23.91 5.60
N GLU A 187 -2.04 22.68 5.75
CA GLU A 187 -2.24 21.84 6.93
C GLU A 187 -0.93 21.53 7.68
N GLY A 188 0.20 21.94 7.12
CA GLY A 188 1.52 21.60 7.63
C GLY A 188 1.88 20.13 7.39
N VAL A 189 3.04 19.73 7.91
CA VAL A 189 3.52 18.33 7.81
C VAL A 189 2.57 17.37 8.53
N ARG A 190 1.90 17.82 9.59
CA ARG A 190 0.88 17.03 10.31
C ARG A 190 -0.25 16.54 9.40
N GLY A 191 -0.63 17.31 8.39
CA GLY A 191 -1.65 16.93 7.42
C GLY A 191 -1.29 15.67 6.62
N LEU A 192 0.02 15.43 6.38
CA LEU A 192 0.52 14.25 5.67
C LEU A 192 0.54 12.98 6.53
N TYR A 193 0.47 13.13 7.85
CA TYR A 193 0.49 12.00 8.80
C TYR A 193 -0.85 11.80 9.50
N ARG A 194 -1.90 12.42 8.98
CA ARG A 194 -3.26 12.23 9.49
C ARG A 194 -3.72 10.79 9.27
N GLY A 195 -3.94 10.05 10.35
CA GLY A 195 -4.28 8.61 10.28
C GLY A 195 -3.09 7.66 10.39
N PHE A 196 -1.87 8.16 10.59
CA PHE A 196 -0.67 7.34 10.77
C PHE A 196 -0.84 6.27 11.87
N GLY A 197 -1.41 6.63 13.01
CA GLY A 197 -1.70 5.68 14.09
C GLY A 197 -2.66 4.56 13.67
N ALA A 198 -3.70 4.89 12.91
CA ALA A 198 -4.65 3.89 12.40
C ALA A 198 -3.99 2.95 11.39
N SER A 199 -3.13 3.47 10.51
CA SER A 199 -2.34 2.66 9.56
C SER A 199 -1.41 1.69 10.27
N ILE A 200 -0.67 2.15 11.29
CA ILE A 200 0.17 1.29 12.12
C ILE A 200 -0.65 0.21 12.82
N ALA A 201 -1.75 0.59 13.47
CA ALA A 201 -2.60 -0.35 14.20
C ALA A 201 -3.19 -1.46 13.30
N THR A 202 -3.35 -1.19 12.01
CA THR A 202 -3.88 -2.17 11.05
C THR A 202 -2.78 -3.02 10.42
N LEU A 203 -1.67 -2.41 10.00
CA LEU A 203 -0.66 -3.07 9.17
C LEU A 203 0.42 -3.79 9.99
N VAL A 204 0.81 -3.24 11.13
CA VAL A 204 1.90 -3.81 11.94
C VAL A 204 1.53 -5.18 12.52
N PRO A 205 0.35 -5.38 13.15
CA PRO A 205 -0.04 -6.70 13.63
C PRO A 205 -0.16 -7.73 12.49
N GLY A 206 -0.73 -7.31 11.35
CA GLY A 206 -0.81 -8.18 10.16
C GLY A 206 0.56 -8.64 9.67
N SER A 207 1.52 -7.73 9.57
CA SER A 207 2.90 -8.08 9.18
C SER A 207 3.61 -8.95 10.20
N ALA A 208 3.43 -8.69 11.49
CA ALA A 208 4.01 -9.51 12.56
C ALA A 208 3.49 -10.95 12.50
N ILE A 209 2.18 -11.12 12.36
CA ILE A 209 1.55 -12.45 12.21
C ILE A 209 2.07 -13.15 10.96
N TRP A 210 2.05 -12.46 9.81
CA TRP A 210 2.51 -13.04 8.55
C TRP A 210 3.93 -13.60 8.64
N TRP A 211 4.88 -12.80 9.13
CA TRP A 211 6.27 -13.20 9.23
C TRP A 211 6.57 -14.13 10.41
N GLY A 212 5.73 -14.16 11.43
CA GLY A 212 5.86 -15.09 12.55
C GLY A 212 5.45 -16.53 12.21
N PHE A 213 4.57 -16.70 11.19
CA PHE A 213 4.13 -18.02 10.72
C PHE A 213 4.89 -18.51 9.47
N PHE A 214 5.70 -17.67 8.84
CA PHE A 214 6.47 -18.00 7.64
C PHE A 214 7.93 -18.30 7.99
#